data_57c103a8309bbf0520bbab7d24b4a3cc
#
_entry.id   57c103a8309bbf0520bbab7d24b4a3cc
#
_cell.length_a   1.000
_cell.length_b   1.000
_cell.length_c   1.000
_cell.angle_alpha   90.00
_cell.angle_beta   90.00
_cell.angle_gamma   90.00
#
_symmetry.space_group_name_H-M   'P 1'
#
loop_
_entity.id
_entity.type
_entity.pdbx_description
1 polymer ?
#
loop_
_entity_poly.entity_id
_entity_poly.type
_entity_poly.pdbx_seq_one_letter_code
_entity_poly.pdbx_strand_id
1 'polypeptide(L)'
;RFSARMFCFEQGVWLEDAATGSAAGCLAAHLAQRSPAELPASIEQGVQMGRPSALQIDATAPAEGESQDAWRVSVGGRVVPVAQGTWGDSV
;
A
#
# COMPACT_ATOMS: atom_id res chain seq x y z
N ARG A 1 7.47 -6.22 10.64
CA ARG A 1 8.05 -5.21 9.76
C ARG A 1 8.58 -5.85 8.49
N PHE A 2 8.30 -5.25 7.38
CA PHE A 2 8.69 -5.75 6.08
C PHE A 2 9.46 -4.68 5.31
N SER A 3 10.31 -5.13 4.40
CA SER A 3 10.97 -4.26 3.44
C SER A 3 10.53 -4.67 2.04
N ALA A 4 10.29 -3.69 1.19
CA ALA A 4 9.80 -3.96 -0.16
C ALA A 4 10.47 -3.05 -1.17
N ARG A 5 10.51 -3.52 -2.40
CA ARG A 5 10.87 -2.73 -3.57
C ARG A 5 9.86 -3.03 -4.67
N MET A 6 9.47 -2.02 -5.40
CA MET A 6 8.53 -2.16 -6.49
C MET A 6 9.09 -1.55 -7.76
N PHE A 7 9.13 -2.36 -8.79
CA PHE A 7 9.60 -1.93 -10.10
C PHE A 7 8.48 -2.06 -11.11
N CYS A 8 8.40 -1.12 -12.03
CA CYS A 8 7.49 -1.20 -13.16
C CYS A 8 8.21 -0.86 -14.44
N PHE A 9 7.75 -1.44 -15.54
CA PHE A 9 8.30 -1.21 -16.86
C PHE A 9 7.32 -0.35 -17.64
N GLU A 10 7.74 0.88 -17.96
CA GLU A 10 6.90 1.82 -18.68
C GLU A 10 7.71 2.49 -19.78
N GLN A 11 7.13 2.58 -20.96
CA GLN A 11 7.71 3.25 -22.11
C GLN A 11 9.16 2.81 -22.38
N GLY A 12 9.42 1.52 -22.24
CA GLY A 12 10.73 0.95 -22.49
C GLY A 12 11.74 1.13 -21.37
N VAL A 13 11.33 1.62 -20.20
CA VAL A 13 12.22 1.89 -19.08
C VAL A 13 11.72 1.24 -17.81
N TRP A 14 12.64 0.71 -17.00
CA TRP A 14 12.34 0.23 -15.66
C TRP A 14 12.37 1.40 -14.70
N LEU A 15 11.31 1.51 -13.91
CA LEU A 15 11.17 2.53 -12.88
C LEU A 15 10.94 1.87 -11.53
N GLU A 16 11.47 2.47 -10.48
CA GLU A 16 11.18 2.03 -9.12
C GLU A 16 10.18 2.98 -8.48
N ASP A 17 9.15 2.42 -7.83
CA ASP A 17 8.15 3.19 -7.12
C ASP A 17 8.54 3.33 -5.65
N ALA A 18 8.37 4.52 -5.10
CA ALA A 18 8.76 4.82 -3.72
C ALA A 18 7.75 4.29 -2.69
N ALA A 19 6.48 4.19 -3.07
CA ALA A 19 5.42 3.74 -2.18
C ALA A 19 4.28 3.17 -3.01
N THR A 20 3.99 1.89 -2.83
CA THR A 20 2.99 1.19 -3.64
C THR A 20 1.85 0.69 -2.77
N GLY A 21 0.77 1.47 -2.73
CA GLY A 21 -0.40 1.14 -1.90
C GLY A 21 -1.11 -0.13 -2.34
N SER A 22 -1.23 -0.37 -3.64
CA SER A 22 -1.93 -1.55 -4.14
C SER A 22 -1.23 -2.85 -3.75
N ALA A 23 0.09 -2.91 -3.90
CA ALA A 23 0.86 -4.09 -3.50
C ALA A 23 0.86 -4.26 -1.98
N ALA A 24 0.92 -3.14 -1.24
CA ALA A 24 0.85 -3.18 0.23
C ALA A 24 -0.49 -3.76 0.69
N GLY A 25 -1.59 -3.39 0.04
CA GLY A 25 -2.90 -3.96 0.33
C GLY A 25 -2.97 -5.45 0.06
N CYS A 26 -2.34 -5.91 -1.02
CA CYS A 26 -2.26 -7.34 -1.33
C CYS A 26 -1.49 -8.09 -0.24
N LEU A 27 -0.39 -7.53 0.24
CA LEU A 27 0.37 -8.14 1.33
C LEU A 27 -0.47 -8.22 2.60
N ALA A 28 -1.21 -7.16 2.94
CA ALA A 28 -2.06 -7.14 4.11
C ALA A 28 -3.12 -8.25 4.04
N ALA A 29 -3.77 -8.40 2.89
CA ALA A 29 -4.76 -9.45 2.71
C ALA A 29 -4.14 -10.85 2.82
N HIS A 30 -2.95 -11.03 2.26
CA HIS A 30 -2.22 -12.29 2.35
C HIS A 30 -1.88 -12.63 3.81
N LEU A 31 -1.36 -11.67 4.55
CA LEU A 31 -1.00 -11.88 5.96
C LEU A 31 -2.23 -12.19 6.80
N ALA A 32 -3.35 -11.51 6.54
CA ALA A 32 -4.57 -11.77 7.26
C ALA A 32 -5.05 -13.21 7.11
N GLN A 33 -4.79 -13.80 5.95
CA GLN A 33 -5.18 -15.18 5.67
C GLN A 33 -4.17 -16.19 6.18
N ARG A 34 -2.89 -15.86 6.17
CA ARG A 34 -1.81 -16.81 6.44
C ARG A 34 -1.13 -16.61 7.77
N SER A 35 -1.01 -15.37 8.23
CA SER A 35 -0.24 -15.02 9.42
C SER A 35 -0.85 -13.79 10.09
N PRO A 36 -2.12 -13.88 10.54
CA PRO A 36 -2.82 -12.70 11.06
C PRO A 36 -2.14 -12.09 12.29
N ALA A 37 -1.33 -12.85 13.02
CA ALA A 37 -0.60 -12.33 14.16
C ALA A 37 0.45 -11.28 13.76
N GLU A 38 0.82 -11.20 12.49
CA GLU A 38 1.76 -10.22 11.99
C GLU A 38 1.13 -8.86 11.73
N LEU A 39 -0.20 -8.77 11.77
CA LEU A 39 -0.93 -7.53 11.53
C LEU A 39 -1.35 -6.87 12.85
N PRO A 40 -1.38 -5.54 12.93
CA PRO A 40 -0.97 -4.60 11.89
C PRO A 40 0.53 -4.62 11.68
N ALA A 41 0.98 -4.24 10.50
CA ALA A 41 2.38 -4.27 10.14
C ALA A 41 2.82 -2.99 9.44
N SER A 42 4.13 -2.82 9.27
CA SER A 42 4.68 -1.72 8.49
C SER A 42 5.58 -2.25 7.39
N ILE A 43 5.57 -1.53 6.27
CA ILE A 43 6.43 -1.82 5.13
C ILE A 43 7.33 -0.63 4.91
N GLU A 44 8.62 -0.88 4.82
CA GLU A 44 9.60 0.11 4.42
C GLU A 44 9.88 -0.06 2.93
N GLN A 45 9.73 1.01 2.18
CA GLN A 45 9.88 0.97 0.73
C GLN A 45 10.58 2.24 0.25
N GLY A 46 11.27 2.13 -0.88
CA GLY A 46 11.93 3.29 -1.50
C GLY A 46 13.27 3.65 -0.91
N VAL A 47 13.79 2.87 0.02
CA VAL A 47 15.04 3.16 0.70
C VAL A 47 16.21 3.18 -0.28
N GLN A 48 16.28 2.18 -1.15
CA GLN A 48 17.38 2.04 -2.10
C GLN A 48 17.40 3.13 -3.16
N MET A 49 16.27 3.77 -3.42
CA MET A 49 16.21 4.88 -4.38
C MET A 49 16.34 6.24 -3.70
N GLY A 50 16.61 6.26 -2.40
CA GLY A 50 16.77 7.51 -1.65
C GLY A 50 15.46 8.21 -1.31
N ARG A 51 14.32 7.54 -1.45
CA ARG A 51 13.01 8.09 -1.12
C ARG A 51 12.27 7.15 -0.17
N PRO A 52 12.76 7.03 1.08
CA PRO A 52 12.16 6.08 2.01
C PRO A 52 10.73 6.45 2.35
N SER A 53 9.89 5.45 2.39
CA SER A 53 8.52 5.58 2.85
C SER A 53 8.21 4.46 3.84
N ALA A 54 7.26 4.71 4.73
CA ALA A 54 6.76 3.71 5.66
C ALA A 54 5.25 3.61 5.46
N LEU A 55 4.81 2.43 5.05
CA LEU A 55 3.40 2.15 4.84
C LEU A 55 2.89 1.33 6.02
N GLN A 56 1.74 1.72 6.54
CA GLN A 56 1.06 0.98 7.60
C GLN A 56 -0.03 0.15 6.96
N ILE A 57 -0.04 -1.15 7.25
CA ILE A 57 -1.02 -2.06 6.65
C ILE A 57 -1.78 -2.82 7.72
N ASP A 58 -3.04 -3.08 7.44
CA ASP A 58 -3.87 -3.93 8.26
C ASP A 58 -4.96 -4.55 7.38
N ALA A 59 -5.50 -5.67 7.82
CA ALA A 59 -6.60 -6.31 7.14
C ALA A 59 -7.37 -7.18 8.11
N THR A 60 -8.68 -7.27 7.90
CA THR A 60 -9.56 -8.11 8.70
C THR A 60 -10.42 -8.98 7.82
N ALA A 61 -10.71 -10.18 8.30
CA ALA A 61 -11.58 -11.12 7.62
C ALA A 61 -13.01 -10.58 7.53
N PRO A 62 -13.79 -11.10 6.58
CA PRO A 62 -15.22 -10.79 6.53
C PRO A 62 -15.89 -11.07 7.86
N ALA A 63 -16.86 -10.23 8.24
CA ALA A 63 -17.67 -10.46 9.41
C ALA A 63 -18.64 -11.60 9.15
N GLU A 64 -19.18 -12.17 10.25
CA GLU A 64 -20.17 -13.21 10.13
C GLU A 64 -21.38 -12.71 9.34
N GLY A 65 -21.82 -13.52 8.38
CA GLY A 65 -22.93 -13.16 7.50
C GLY A 65 -22.52 -12.37 6.28
N GLU A 66 -21.28 -11.95 6.16
CA GLU A 66 -20.78 -11.28 4.98
C GLU A 66 -20.25 -12.28 3.94
N SER A 67 -20.12 -11.81 2.68
CA SER A 67 -19.46 -12.60 1.65
C SER A 67 -18.04 -12.94 2.06
N GLN A 68 -17.56 -14.12 1.66
CA GLN A 68 -16.19 -14.55 1.94
C GLN A 68 -15.16 -13.66 1.26
N ASP A 69 -15.59 -12.83 0.30
CA ASP A 69 -14.70 -11.90 -0.41
C ASP A 69 -14.69 -10.51 0.22
N ALA A 70 -15.43 -10.30 1.30
CA ALA A 70 -15.58 -8.99 1.93
C ALA A 70 -14.44 -8.70 2.92
N TRP A 71 -13.20 -8.87 2.49
CA TRP A 71 -12.03 -8.52 3.30
C TRP A 71 -11.89 -7.00 3.37
N ARG A 72 -11.57 -6.53 4.58
CA ARG A 72 -11.29 -5.11 4.79
C ARG A 72 -9.80 -4.92 4.88
N VAL A 73 -9.27 -4.11 3.97
CA VAL A 73 -7.84 -3.83 3.89
C VAL A 73 -7.63 -2.34 4.04
N SER A 74 -6.69 -1.97 4.88
CA SER A 74 -6.30 -0.57 5.01
C SER A 74 -4.81 -0.40 4.78
N VAL A 75 -4.47 0.66 4.07
CA VAL A 75 -3.09 1.07 3.82
C VAL A 75 -3.00 2.55 4.12
N GLY A 76 -2.04 2.93 4.94
CA GLY A 76 -1.85 4.32 5.29
C GLY A 76 -0.39 4.69 5.33
N GLY A 77 -0.11 5.96 5.48
CA GLY A 77 1.25 6.47 5.57
C GLY A 77 1.25 7.96 5.87
N ARG A 78 2.44 8.51 6.07
CA ARG A 78 2.59 9.94 6.26
C ARG A 78 2.54 10.64 4.91
N VAL A 79 1.87 11.78 4.88
CA VAL A 79 1.72 12.59 3.69
C VAL A 79 2.31 13.96 3.96
N VAL A 80 3.10 14.46 3.02
CA VAL A 80 3.66 15.80 3.10
C VAL A 80 2.92 16.66 2.08
N PRO A 81 2.15 17.68 2.52
CA PRO A 81 1.50 18.58 1.58
C PRO A 81 2.56 19.37 0.80
N VAL A 82 2.45 19.38 -0.50
CA VAL A 82 3.41 20.05 -1.39
C VAL A 82 2.75 21.18 -2.17
N ALA A 83 1.49 21.00 -2.54
CA ALA A 83 0.77 21.99 -3.33
C ALA A 83 -0.72 21.83 -3.10
N GLN A 84 -1.44 22.93 -3.34
CA GLN A 84 -2.89 22.94 -3.26
C GLN A 84 -3.42 23.73 -4.45
N GLY A 85 -4.49 23.26 -5.03
CA GLY A 85 -5.09 23.92 -6.16
C GLY A 85 -6.49 23.42 -6.42
N THR A 86 -7.13 24.03 -7.40
CA THR A 86 -8.46 23.63 -7.84
C THR A 86 -8.37 23.10 -9.25
N TRP A 87 -8.95 21.96 -9.45
CA TRP A 87 -9.00 21.37 -10.79
C TRP A 87 -10.18 21.96 -11.54
N GLY A 88 -9.92 22.45 -12.75
CA GLY A 88 -10.97 23.06 -13.57
C GLY A 88 -11.89 22.00 -14.17
N ASP A 89 -13.17 22.24 -14.06
CA ASP A 89 -14.20 21.37 -14.61
C ASP A 89 -15.03 22.08 -15.68
N SER A 90 -14.50 23.11 -16.23
CA SER A 90 -15.18 23.99 -17.16
C SER A 90 -15.31 23.40 -18.57
N VAL A 91 -15.46 22.15 -18.66
CA VAL A 91 -15.63 21.46 -19.94
C VAL A 91 -17.08 21.14 -20.19
#